data_7fd2b3e00aa0bccbd81d3c8b502bfb07
#
_entry.id   7fd2b3e00aa0bccbd81d3c8b502bfb07
#
_cell.length_a   1.000
_cell.length_b   1.000
_cell.length_c   1.000
_cell.angle_alpha   90.00
_cell.angle_beta   90.00
_cell.angle_gamma   90.00
#
_symmetry.space_group_name_H-M   'P 1'
#
loop_
_entity.id
_entity.type
_entity.pdbx_description
1 polymer ?
#
loop_
_entity_poly.entity_id
_entity_poly.type
_entity_poly.pdbx_seq_one_letter_code
_entity_poly.pdbx_strand_id
1 'polypeptide(L)' 'MITTNDIENAKQRCYSIYQDLQATLAGQSMTDVDTLENQFNDICAEFGLNVEDTYEWCENNHSASYGL' A
#
# COMPACT_ATOMS: atom_id res chain seq x y z
N MET A 1 21.28 5.31 -4.63
CA MET A 1 20.37 6.14 -5.45
C MET A 1 19.06 5.38 -5.68
N ILE A 2 17.94 6.04 -5.46
CA ILE A 2 16.62 5.44 -5.69
C ILE A 2 16.29 5.53 -7.18
N THR A 3 16.01 4.40 -7.79
CA THR A 3 15.69 4.31 -9.21
C THR A 3 14.18 4.21 -9.43
N THR A 4 13.73 4.34 -10.68
CA THR A 4 12.33 4.12 -11.03
C THR A 4 11.87 2.73 -10.63
N ASN A 5 12.73 1.71 -10.81
CA ASN A 5 12.43 0.34 -10.38
C ASN A 5 12.23 0.26 -8.87
N ASP A 6 13.05 0.96 -8.10
CA ASP A 6 12.90 0.97 -6.63
C ASP A 6 11.55 1.57 -6.22
N ILE A 7 11.15 2.66 -6.89
CA ILE A 7 9.85 3.29 -6.63
C ILE A 7 8.71 2.33 -6.99
N GLU A 8 8.80 1.67 -8.15
CA GLU A 8 7.78 0.70 -8.56
C GLU A 8 7.66 -0.45 -7.56
N ASN A 9 8.80 -0.99 -7.11
CA ASN A 9 8.81 -2.07 -6.11
C ASN A 9 8.22 -1.59 -4.79
N ALA A 10 8.52 -0.37 -4.38
CA ALA A 10 7.97 0.21 -3.16
C ALA A 10 6.45 0.33 -3.26
N LYS A 11 5.95 0.79 -4.40
CA LYS A 11 4.51 0.89 -4.64
C LYS A 11 3.83 -0.47 -4.59
N GLN A 12 4.45 -1.50 -5.16
CA GLN A 12 3.91 -2.86 -5.12
C GLN A 12 3.84 -3.38 -3.70
N ARG A 13 4.85 -3.10 -2.88
CA ARG A 13 4.83 -3.47 -1.46
C ARG A 13 3.72 -2.74 -0.73
N CYS A 14 3.54 -1.45 -1.00
CA CYS A 14 2.44 -0.67 -0.43
C CYS A 14 1.09 -1.23 -0.84
N TYR A 15 0.96 -1.66 -2.08
CA TYR A 15 -0.29 -2.25 -2.58
C TYR A 15 -0.61 -3.56 -1.85
N SER A 16 0.39 -4.39 -1.61
CA SER A 16 0.21 -5.62 -0.84
C SER A 16 -0.29 -5.32 0.56
N ILE A 17 0.31 -4.32 1.22
CA ILE A 17 -0.12 -3.88 2.55
C ILE A 17 -1.55 -3.34 2.49
N TYR A 18 -1.87 -2.56 1.47
CA TYR A 18 -3.21 -2.03 1.26
C TYR A 18 -4.24 -3.15 1.15
N GLN A 19 -3.94 -4.20 0.40
CA GLN A 19 -4.84 -5.36 0.27
C GLN A 19 -5.08 -6.04 1.62
N ASP A 20 -4.02 -6.23 2.40
CA ASP A 20 -4.12 -6.79 3.75
C ASP A 20 -4.96 -5.88 4.65
N LEU A 21 -4.78 -4.57 4.54
CA LEU A 21 -5.53 -3.60 5.32
C LEU A 21 -7.03 -3.70 5.00
N GLN A 22 -7.39 -3.79 3.72
CA GLN A 22 -8.77 -3.92 3.30
C GLN A 22 -9.38 -5.24 3.81
N ALA A 23 -8.62 -6.32 3.74
CA ALA A 23 -9.06 -7.62 4.25
C ALA A 23 -9.28 -7.57 5.78
N THR A 24 -8.39 -6.89 6.49
CA THR A 24 -8.51 -6.72 7.95
C THR A 24 -9.76 -5.92 8.31
N LEU A 25 -10.02 -4.82 7.59
CA LEU A 25 -11.19 -3.98 7.81
C LEU A 25 -12.49 -4.74 7.48
N ALA A 26 -12.43 -5.67 6.54
CA ALA A 26 -13.57 -6.52 6.19
C ALA A 26 -13.73 -7.72 7.13
N GLY A 27 -12.84 -7.88 8.11
CA GLY A 27 -12.89 -8.99 9.05
C GLY A 27 -12.33 -10.30 8.51
N GLN A 28 -11.62 -10.26 7.40
CA GLN A 28 -11.08 -11.45 6.74
C GLN A 28 -9.64 -11.76 7.12
N SER A 29 -9.01 -10.87 7.87
CA SER A 29 -7.62 -11.03 8.30
C SER A 29 -7.51 -10.68 9.78
N MET A 30 -6.57 -11.33 10.45
CA MET A 30 -6.28 -11.10 11.88
C MET A 30 -5.12 -10.12 12.08
N THR A 31 -4.60 -9.53 11.01
CA THR A 31 -3.46 -8.62 11.09
C THR A 31 -3.89 -7.30 11.74
N ASP A 32 -2.99 -6.72 12.54
CA ASP A 32 -3.23 -5.45 13.22
C ASP A 32 -3.20 -4.30 12.21
N VAL A 33 -4.28 -3.52 12.16
CA VAL A 33 -4.40 -2.35 11.27
C VAL A 33 -3.28 -1.35 11.53
N ASP A 34 -2.98 -1.06 12.80
CA ASP A 34 -1.93 -0.11 13.16
C ASP A 34 -0.57 -0.55 12.62
N THR A 35 -0.27 -1.84 12.72
CA THR A 35 0.98 -2.41 12.19
C THR A 35 1.05 -2.21 10.67
N LEU A 36 -0.03 -2.50 9.97
CA LEU A 36 -0.08 -2.33 8.51
C LEU A 36 0.09 -0.87 8.10
N GLU A 37 -0.58 0.04 8.79
CA GLU A 37 -0.44 1.47 8.51
C GLU A 37 0.99 1.95 8.75
N ASN A 38 1.61 1.50 9.83
CA ASN A 38 2.99 1.85 10.14
C ASN A 38 3.95 1.34 9.06
N GLN A 39 3.76 0.11 8.59
CA GLN A 39 4.57 -0.45 7.50
C GLN A 39 4.40 0.35 6.22
N PHE A 40 3.18 0.73 5.89
CA PHE A 40 2.89 1.55 4.71
C PHE A 40 3.62 2.89 4.81
N ASN A 41 3.48 3.57 5.95
CA ASN A 41 4.13 4.87 6.18
C ASN A 41 5.66 4.75 6.12
N ASP A 42 6.23 3.70 6.69
CA ASP A 42 7.68 3.46 6.69
C ASP A 42 8.21 3.32 5.27
N ILE A 43 7.51 2.57 4.41
CA ILE A 43 7.92 2.40 3.02
C ILE A 43 7.86 3.73 2.28
N CYS A 44 6.80 4.48 2.46
CA CYS A 44 6.65 5.79 1.84
C CYS A 44 7.78 6.74 2.28
N ALA A 45 8.09 6.76 3.57
CA ALA A 45 9.16 7.60 4.10
C ALA A 45 10.53 7.20 3.53
N GLU A 46 10.79 5.90 3.43
CA GLU A 46 12.06 5.39 2.93
C GLU A 46 12.33 5.81 1.49
N PHE A 47 11.29 5.80 0.65
CA PHE A 47 11.42 6.10 -0.78
C PHE A 47 10.98 7.52 -1.14
N GLY A 48 10.68 8.35 -0.15
CA GLY A 48 10.25 9.72 -0.41
C GLY A 48 8.90 9.83 -1.08
N LEU A 49 8.04 8.86 -0.88
CA LEU A 49 6.69 8.84 -1.44
C LEU A 49 5.72 9.59 -0.53
N ASN A 50 4.75 10.27 -1.15
CA ASN A 50 3.66 10.87 -0.40
C ASN A 50 2.66 9.78 -0.01
N VAL A 51 2.34 9.69 1.28
CA VAL A 51 1.46 8.63 1.80
C VAL A 51 0.07 8.72 1.16
N GLU A 52 -0.50 9.91 1.09
CA GLU A 52 -1.84 10.10 0.52
C GLU A 52 -1.88 9.75 -0.97
N ASP A 53 -0.88 10.20 -1.73
CA ASP A 53 -0.80 9.90 -3.16
C ASP A 53 -0.62 8.41 -3.41
N THR A 54 0.23 7.77 -2.60
CA THR A 54 0.49 6.34 -2.74
C THR A 54 -0.77 5.54 -2.37
N TYR A 55 -1.47 5.95 -1.33
CA TYR A 55 -2.73 5.32 -0.93
C TYR A 55 -3.77 5.43 -2.04
N GLU A 56 -3.89 6.60 -2.65
CA GLU A 56 -4.81 6.82 -3.76
C GLU A 56 -4.45 5.94 -4.96
N TRP A 57 -3.15 5.82 -5.26
CA TRP A 57 -2.68 4.93 -6.31
C TRP A 57 -3.08 3.49 -6.04
N CYS A 58 -2.93 3.02 -4.79
CA CYS A 58 -3.33 1.67 -4.40
C CYS A 58 -4.84 1.48 -4.54
N GLU A 59 -5.61 2.46 -4.11
CA GLU A 59 -7.07 2.43 -4.19
C GLU A 59 -7.54 2.33 -5.63
N ASN A 60 -6.96 3.12 -6.54
CA ASN A 60 -7.29 3.10 -7.95
C ASN A 60 -6.97 1.74 -8.58
N ASN A 61 -5.80 1.17 -8.24
CA ASN A 61 -5.41 -0.13 -8.76
C ASN A 61 -6.30 -1.25 -8.21
N HIS A 62 -6.68 -1.15 -6.95
CA HIS A 62 -7.56 -2.12 -6.32
C HIS A 62 -8.95 -2.10 -6.97
N SER A 63 -9.50 -0.92 -7.23
CA SER A 63 -10.77 -0.78 -7.93
C SER A 63 -10.71 -1.36 -9.34
N ALA A 64 -9.62 -1.10 -10.06
CA ALA A 64 -9.44 -1.62 -11.43
C ALA A 64 -9.39 -3.14 -11.44
N SER A 65 -8.82 -3.77 -10.41
CA SER A 65 -8.69 -5.24 -10.37
C SER A 65 -10.02 -5.96 -10.16
N TYR A 66 -11.08 -5.25 -9.83
CA TYR A 66 -12.42 -5.84 -9.72
C TYR A 66 -13.17 -5.85 -11.04
N GLY A 67 -12.52 -5.50 -12.16
CA GLY A 67 -13.08 -5.68 -13.48
C GLY A 67 -14.16 -4.69 -13.88
N LEU A 68 -14.13 -3.56 -13.31
CA LEU A 68 -15.10 -2.50 -13.63
C LEU A 68 -14.67 -1.69 -14.83
#